data_d0aed3b04039d8fd9ccac1ee20e767be
#
_entry.id   d0aed3b04039d8fd9ccac1ee20e767be
#
_cell.length_a   1.000
_cell.length_b   1.000
_cell.length_c   1.000
_cell.angle_alpha   90.00
_cell.angle_beta   90.00
_cell.angle_gamma   90.00
#
_symmetry.space_group_name_H-M   'P 1'
#
loop_
_entity.id
_entity.type
_entity.pdbx_description
1 polymer ?
#
loop_
_entity_poly.entity_id
_entity_poly.type
_entity_poly.pdbx_seq_one_letter_code
_entity_poly.pdbx_strand_id
1 'polypeptide(L)'
;MDSEKTVGSWDLLAKMKDIEVRAIARSKQRREQQALPFHAEGKGKQEPPEQTAQLIEFPKWPEDRRATAQAVFRSALFPAMNFKQGRPYLEREHLWSVDGVEIFFTGKQLDQSDLDVYLELLKIAHQHPFGTECHFSAYSLLKALGRATGKANYKWLHSVIIRLCGGIVDMTDHHIRYFGGLVNGGIKDENTQNYVVRINTDFAHFFKAGLWASLDNQQRLDLKRNQTAKALHAYYSTHVTPGPHTFEKLAGLIGLCNKKRRDIKANLIKAHEELKRIGFLSDYEAGEKTVKPMINHTPSQNRYIVKKVVINPAMK
;
A
#
# COMPACT_ATOMS: atom_id res chain seq x y z
N MET A 1 -0.06 40.17 -27.33
CA MET A 1 -0.34 38.99 -28.16
C MET A 1 0.05 37.73 -27.35
N ASP A 2 -0.84 37.18 -26.54
CA ASP A 2 -0.70 35.85 -25.91
C ASP A 2 -1.96 35.53 -25.07
N SER A 3 -3.07 35.24 -25.75
CA SER A 3 -4.32 34.85 -25.10
C SER A 3 -5.06 33.66 -25.80
N GLU A 4 -4.36 32.91 -26.64
CA GLU A 4 -5.04 31.82 -27.42
C GLU A 4 -4.66 30.37 -27.05
N LYS A 5 -3.82 30.14 -26.05
CA LYS A 5 -3.35 28.73 -25.75
C LYS A 5 -4.08 28.00 -24.62
N THR A 6 -5.03 28.63 -23.93
CA THR A 6 -5.72 28.00 -22.78
C THR A 6 -7.09 27.37 -23.10
N VAL A 7 -7.68 27.70 -24.24
CA VAL A 7 -9.02 27.21 -24.64
C VAL A 7 -9.02 25.76 -25.13
N GLY A 8 -7.93 25.27 -25.70
CA GLY A 8 -7.86 23.92 -26.28
C GLY A 8 -7.90 22.74 -25.29
N SER A 9 -7.51 22.96 -24.04
CA SER A 9 -7.40 21.89 -23.02
C SER A 9 -8.76 21.45 -22.47
N TRP A 10 -9.67 22.40 -22.24
CA TRP A 10 -11.01 22.14 -21.70
C TRP A 10 -11.93 21.49 -22.75
N ASP A 11 -11.78 21.86 -24.00
CA ASP A 11 -12.55 21.29 -25.12
C ASP A 11 -12.15 19.81 -25.39
N LEU A 12 -10.88 19.47 -25.19
CA LEU A 12 -10.39 18.10 -25.29
C LEU A 12 -10.96 17.20 -24.18
N LEU A 13 -10.98 17.70 -22.94
CA LEU A 13 -11.55 17.00 -21.78
C LEU A 13 -13.07 16.79 -21.92
N ALA A 14 -13.79 17.78 -22.45
CA ALA A 14 -15.20 17.67 -22.72
C ALA A 14 -15.49 16.62 -23.81
N LYS A 15 -14.69 16.60 -24.89
CA LYS A 15 -14.78 15.59 -25.95
C LYS A 15 -14.44 14.17 -25.45
N MET A 16 -13.45 14.02 -24.56
CA MET A 16 -13.12 12.72 -23.98
C MET A 16 -14.24 12.19 -23.07
N LYS A 17 -14.88 13.04 -22.26
CA LYS A 17 -16.06 12.66 -21.47
C LYS A 17 -17.24 12.22 -22.35
N ASP A 18 -17.48 12.91 -23.45
CA ASP A 18 -18.54 12.57 -24.37
C ASP A 18 -18.29 11.21 -25.07
N ILE A 19 -17.04 10.94 -25.45
CA ILE A 19 -16.62 9.65 -26.00
C ILE A 19 -16.80 8.50 -24.96
N GLU A 20 -16.45 8.74 -23.70
CA GLU A 20 -16.57 7.76 -22.62
C GLU A 20 -18.04 7.46 -22.32
N VAL A 21 -18.90 8.48 -22.23
CA VAL A 21 -20.35 8.31 -22.05
C VAL A 21 -20.96 7.51 -23.20
N ARG A 22 -20.57 7.79 -24.45
CA ARG A 22 -21.03 7.04 -25.62
C ARG A 22 -20.49 5.61 -25.64
N ALA A 23 -19.26 5.37 -25.18
CA ALA A 23 -18.69 4.02 -25.07
C ALA A 23 -19.42 3.18 -24.01
N ILE A 24 -19.73 3.76 -22.85
CA ILE A 24 -20.52 3.13 -21.79
C ILE A 24 -21.92 2.82 -22.28
N ALA A 25 -22.58 3.76 -22.94
CA ALA A 25 -23.93 3.54 -23.53
C ALA A 25 -23.93 2.42 -24.56
N ARG A 26 -22.93 2.37 -25.45
CA ARG A 26 -22.79 1.29 -26.45
C ARG A 26 -22.50 -0.07 -25.82
N SER A 27 -21.69 -0.11 -24.73
CA SER A 27 -21.40 -1.36 -24.02
C SER A 27 -22.63 -1.90 -23.29
N LYS A 28 -23.46 -1.00 -22.72
CA LYS A 28 -24.75 -1.36 -22.11
C LYS A 28 -25.71 -1.92 -23.12
N GLN A 29 -25.84 -1.26 -24.27
CA GLN A 29 -26.72 -1.70 -25.37
C GLN A 29 -26.27 -3.04 -25.98
N ARG A 30 -24.95 -3.32 -26.09
CA ARG A 30 -24.43 -4.62 -26.51
C ARG A 30 -24.72 -5.73 -25.49
N ARG A 31 -24.63 -5.44 -24.17
CA ARG A 31 -24.98 -6.40 -23.12
C ARG A 31 -26.47 -6.74 -23.13
N GLU A 32 -27.34 -5.76 -23.39
CA GLU A 32 -28.78 -5.98 -23.50
C GLU A 32 -29.13 -6.80 -24.76
N GLN A 33 -28.40 -6.67 -25.88
CA GLN A 33 -28.59 -7.44 -27.12
C GLN A 33 -27.97 -8.84 -27.09
N GLN A 34 -27.01 -9.13 -26.19
CA GLN A 34 -26.35 -10.45 -26.05
C GLN A 34 -26.89 -11.29 -24.89
N ALA A 35 -27.95 -10.87 -24.22
CA ALA A 35 -28.62 -11.69 -23.21
C ALA A 35 -29.36 -12.83 -23.90
N LEU A 36 -28.68 -13.97 -24.07
CA LEU A 36 -29.33 -15.23 -24.44
C LEU A 36 -30.26 -15.62 -23.28
N PRO A 37 -31.49 -16.06 -23.57
CA PRO A 37 -32.42 -16.50 -22.54
C PRO A 37 -31.92 -17.80 -21.93
N PHE A 38 -31.38 -17.70 -20.71
CA PHE A 38 -31.11 -18.88 -19.86
C PHE A 38 -32.44 -19.28 -19.23
N HIS A 39 -33.06 -20.37 -19.73
CA HIS A 39 -34.23 -20.95 -19.10
C HIS A 39 -33.85 -21.61 -17.79
N ALA A 40 -34.10 -20.93 -16.66
CA ALA A 40 -34.18 -21.55 -15.35
C ALA A 40 -35.63 -21.42 -14.86
N GLU A 41 -36.37 -22.51 -14.92
CA GLU A 41 -37.64 -22.64 -14.19
C GLU A 41 -37.33 -22.71 -12.67
N GLY A 42 -37.74 -21.70 -11.93
CA GLY A 42 -37.62 -21.67 -10.49
C GLY A 42 -38.36 -20.48 -9.91
N LYS A 43 -39.51 -20.74 -9.29
CA LYS A 43 -40.39 -19.78 -8.64
C LYS A 43 -39.68 -18.91 -7.58
N GLY A 44 -39.89 -17.62 -7.66
CA GLY A 44 -39.54 -16.67 -6.59
C GLY A 44 -39.04 -15.35 -7.18
N LYS A 45 -39.93 -14.37 -7.36
CA LYS A 45 -39.53 -12.98 -7.58
C LYS A 45 -38.87 -12.45 -6.30
N GLN A 46 -37.55 -12.56 -6.21
CA GLN A 46 -36.75 -11.66 -5.39
C GLN A 46 -36.09 -10.70 -6.40
N GLU A 47 -36.51 -9.46 -6.38
CA GLU A 47 -35.75 -8.37 -6.99
C GLU A 47 -34.35 -8.44 -6.38
N PRO A 48 -33.28 -8.40 -7.20
CA PRO A 48 -31.95 -8.32 -6.64
C PRO A 48 -31.92 -7.04 -5.79
N PRO A 49 -31.39 -7.09 -4.55
CA PRO A 49 -31.29 -5.89 -3.73
C PRO A 49 -30.55 -4.84 -4.58
N GLU A 50 -31.13 -3.66 -4.71
CA GLU A 50 -30.39 -2.49 -5.18
C GLU A 50 -29.12 -2.40 -4.33
N GLN A 51 -28.02 -2.85 -4.89
CA GLN A 51 -26.71 -2.59 -4.31
C GLN A 51 -26.47 -1.09 -4.47
N THR A 52 -27.06 -0.31 -3.58
CA THR A 52 -26.57 1.01 -3.28
C THR A 52 -25.09 0.82 -2.95
N ALA A 53 -24.20 1.20 -3.87
CA ALA A 53 -22.78 1.16 -3.68
C ALA A 53 -22.51 1.92 -2.37
N GLN A 54 -22.30 1.16 -1.27
CA GLN A 54 -21.96 1.76 0.01
C GLN A 54 -20.62 2.46 -0.20
N LEU A 55 -20.64 3.78 -0.14
CA LEU A 55 -19.43 4.60 -0.16
C LEU A 55 -18.58 4.15 1.02
N ILE A 56 -17.49 3.46 0.76
CA ILE A 56 -16.57 3.01 1.80
C ILE A 56 -15.58 4.13 2.01
N GLU A 57 -15.71 4.86 3.13
CA GLU A 57 -14.76 5.89 3.50
C GLU A 57 -13.56 5.28 4.23
N PHE A 58 -12.39 5.83 3.96
CA PHE A 58 -11.19 5.56 4.75
C PHE A 58 -11.37 6.08 6.19
N PRO A 59 -10.87 5.36 7.21
CA PRO A 59 -10.77 5.93 8.55
C PRO A 59 -9.88 7.17 8.52
N LYS A 60 -10.20 8.17 9.33
CA LYS A 60 -9.39 9.39 9.39
C LYS A 60 -8.05 9.12 10.07
N TRP A 61 -6.96 9.52 9.43
CA TRP A 61 -5.62 9.55 10.02
C TRP A 61 -4.94 10.91 9.76
N PRO A 62 -3.97 11.32 10.59
CA PRO A 62 -3.27 12.60 10.45
C PRO A 62 -2.50 12.71 9.11
N GLU A 63 -2.33 13.93 8.62
CA GLU A 63 -1.65 14.25 7.34
C GLU A 63 -0.18 13.79 7.29
N ASP A 64 0.50 13.76 8.43
CA ASP A 64 1.88 13.30 8.60
C ASP A 64 2.00 11.77 8.63
N ARG A 65 0.88 11.04 8.59
CA ARG A 65 0.84 9.57 8.61
C ARG A 65 0.56 9.00 7.22
N ARG A 66 1.03 7.77 7.02
CA ARG A 66 0.70 6.92 5.87
C ARG A 66 0.12 5.62 6.37
N ALA A 67 -1.00 5.20 5.81
CA ALA A 67 -1.74 4.03 6.28
C ALA A 67 -2.03 3.03 5.16
N THR A 68 -2.06 1.75 5.52
CA THR A 68 -2.50 0.65 4.64
C THR A 68 -2.99 -0.52 5.49
N ALA A 69 -3.52 -1.59 4.86
CA ALA A 69 -3.83 -2.83 5.56
C ALA A 69 -2.61 -3.34 6.34
N GLN A 70 -2.80 -3.75 7.58
CA GLN A 70 -1.68 -4.20 8.44
C GLN A 70 -0.93 -5.40 7.86
N ALA A 71 -1.61 -6.28 7.12
CA ALA A 71 -1.02 -7.42 6.45
C ALA A 71 0.09 -7.03 5.46
N VAL A 72 -0.04 -5.85 4.80
CA VAL A 72 1.01 -5.30 3.92
C VAL A 72 2.30 -5.02 4.69
N PHE A 73 2.20 -4.49 5.90
CA PHE A 73 3.37 -4.22 6.75
C PHE A 73 3.90 -5.45 7.48
N ARG A 74 3.08 -6.50 7.60
CA ARG A 74 3.37 -7.74 8.32
C ARG A 74 3.79 -8.89 7.42
N SER A 75 4.27 -8.59 6.22
CA SER A 75 4.64 -9.60 5.23
C SER A 75 5.78 -9.15 4.32
N ALA A 76 6.32 -10.09 3.56
CA ALA A 76 7.33 -9.86 2.54
C ALA A 76 6.76 -9.39 1.18
N LEU A 77 5.56 -8.81 1.15
CA LEU A 77 4.96 -8.28 -0.09
C LEU A 77 5.83 -7.16 -0.71
N PHE A 78 6.42 -6.31 0.13
CA PHE A 78 7.37 -5.29 -0.26
C PHE A 78 8.73 -5.54 0.40
N PRO A 79 9.54 -6.49 -0.11
CA PRO A 79 10.79 -6.88 0.54
C PRO A 79 11.83 -5.76 0.57
N ALA A 80 12.75 -5.87 1.55
CA ALA A 80 13.89 -4.97 1.75
C ALA A 80 15.02 -5.26 0.75
N MET A 81 14.72 -5.29 -0.54
CA MET A 81 15.66 -5.65 -1.59
C MET A 81 15.91 -4.49 -2.56
N ASN A 82 17.14 -4.43 -3.08
CA ASN A 82 17.51 -3.56 -4.19
C ASN A 82 17.78 -4.44 -5.42
N PHE A 83 16.93 -4.34 -6.42
CA PHE A 83 17.05 -5.12 -7.66
C PHE A 83 17.98 -4.40 -8.66
N LYS A 84 19.30 -4.60 -8.51
CA LYS A 84 20.29 -4.01 -9.43
C LYS A 84 20.35 -4.70 -10.80
N GLN A 85 20.05 -6.00 -10.85
CA GLN A 85 20.17 -6.86 -12.04
C GLN A 85 18.81 -7.26 -12.66
N GLY A 86 17.76 -6.49 -12.38
CA GLY A 86 16.39 -6.81 -12.79
C GLY A 86 15.55 -7.40 -11.65
N ARG A 87 14.25 -7.34 -11.83
CA ARG A 87 13.28 -7.86 -10.84
C ARG A 87 12.80 -9.23 -11.32
N PRO A 88 12.79 -10.27 -10.46
CA PRO A 88 12.17 -11.52 -10.80
C PRO A 88 10.65 -11.34 -11.00
N TYR A 89 10.09 -12.17 -11.86
CA TYR A 89 8.65 -12.36 -11.95
C TYR A 89 8.28 -13.53 -11.06
N LEU A 90 7.33 -13.33 -10.18
CA LEU A 90 6.80 -14.35 -9.28
C LEU A 90 5.48 -14.86 -9.84
N GLU A 91 5.26 -16.17 -9.76
CA GLU A 91 4.03 -16.82 -10.20
C GLU A 91 3.39 -17.53 -9.01
N ARG A 92 2.36 -16.89 -8.43
CA ARG A 92 1.66 -17.37 -7.22
C ARG A 92 2.61 -17.78 -6.08
N GLU A 93 3.65 -17.00 -5.87
CA GLU A 93 4.64 -17.26 -4.82
C GLU A 93 4.03 -16.99 -3.44
N HIS A 94 4.17 -17.96 -2.53
CA HIS A 94 3.77 -17.80 -1.13
C HIS A 94 4.82 -16.95 -0.40
N LEU A 95 4.40 -15.82 0.14
CA LEU A 95 5.30 -14.85 0.77
C LEU A 95 5.30 -15.02 2.30
N TRP A 96 6.45 -14.79 2.91
CA TRP A 96 6.56 -14.74 4.37
C TRP A 96 5.62 -13.70 4.97
N SER A 97 4.89 -14.09 6.02
CA SER A 97 3.96 -13.24 6.75
C SER A 97 3.90 -13.65 8.22
N VAL A 98 3.23 -12.86 9.05
CA VAL A 98 2.95 -13.22 10.45
C VAL A 98 1.82 -14.25 10.52
N ASP A 99 1.70 -14.94 11.65
CA ASP A 99 0.62 -15.89 11.92
C ASP A 99 -0.76 -15.21 11.75
N GLY A 100 -1.68 -15.88 11.09
CA GLY A 100 -3.02 -15.39 10.76
C GLY A 100 -3.10 -14.52 9.51
N VAL A 101 -1.97 -14.29 8.83
CA VAL A 101 -1.90 -13.61 7.53
C VAL A 101 -1.29 -14.57 6.51
N GLU A 102 -1.95 -14.77 5.39
CA GLU A 102 -1.46 -15.56 4.26
C GLU A 102 -1.43 -14.67 3.02
N ILE A 103 -0.32 -14.67 2.28
CA ILE A 103 -0.16 -13.86 1.06
C ILE A 103 0.50 -14.67 -0.04
N PHE A 104 -0.14 -14.67 -1.21
CA PHE A 104 0.44 -15.08 -2.48
C PHE A 104 0.56 -13.88 -3.39
N PHE A 105 1.62 -13.86 -4.19
CA PHE A 105 1.85 -12.76 -5.14
C PHE A 105 2.18 -13.29 -6.53
N THR A 106 1.59 -12.67 -7.54
CA THR A 106 1.90 -12.89 -8.95
C THR A 106 2.26 -11.56 -9.60
N GLY A 107 3.43 -11.47 -10.21
CA GLY A 107 3.87 -10.26 -10.90
C GLY A 107 5.37 -9.98 -10.72
N LYS A 108 5.84 -8.86 -11.25
CA LYS A 108 7.20 -8.39 -10.97
C LYS A 108 7.34 -8.03 -9.50
N GLN A 109 8.31 -8.65 -8.81
CA GLN A 109 8.53 -8.48 -7.38
C GLN A 109 8.60 -6.99 -6.99
N LEU A 110 7.83 -6.61 -5.97
CA LEU A 110 7.78 -5.26 -5.41
C LEU A 110 8.97 -5.01 -4.46
N ASP A 111 9.19 -3.77 -4.04
CA ASP A 111 10.14 -3.40 -2.98
C ASP A 111 9.62 -2.23 -2.12
N GLN A 112 10.42 -1.82 -1.14
CA GLN A 112 10.06 -0.73 -0.23
C GLN A 112 9.88 0.63 -0.93
N SER A 113 10.49 0.83 -2.12
CA SER A 113 10.27 2.06 -2.90
C SER A 113 8.92 2.03 -3.62
N ASP A 114 8.44 0.83 -4.00
CA ASP A 114 7.10 0.65 -4.53
C ASP A 114 6.05 0.87 -3.42
N LEU A 115 6.35 0.43 -2.18
CA LEU A 115 5.51 0.72 -1.02
C LEU A 115 5.41 2.22 -0.74
N ASP A 116 6.52 2.97 -0.84
CA ASP A 116 6.49 4.43 -0.68
C ASP A 116 5.48 5.08 -1.64
N VAL A 117 5.50 4.69 -2.91
CA VAL A 117 4.54 5.19 -3.93
C VAL A 117 3.12 4.76 -3.59
N TYR A 118 2.90 3.50 -3.23
CA TYR A 118 1.57 3.00 -2.88
C TYR A 118 0.96 3.74 -1.69
N LEU A 119 1.76 4.02 -0.65
CA LEU A 119 1.33 4.78 0.52
C LEU A 119 0.95 6.23 0.18
N GLU A 120 1.68 6.89 -0.73
CA GLU A 120 1.32 8.23 -1.21
C GLU A 120 0.03 8.20 -2.05
N LEU A 121 -0.18 7.18 -2.89
CA LEU A 121 -1.43 7.01 -3.61
C LEU A 121 -2.61 6.82 -2.66
N LEU A 122 -2.46 5.99 -1.60
CA LEU A 122 -3.49 5.82 -0.57
C LEU A 122 -3.77 7.13 0.19
N LYS A 123 -2.75 7.96 0.45
CA LYS A 123 -2.95 9.29 1.04
C LYS A 123 -3.78 10.19 0.14
N ILE A 124 -3.51 10.23 -1.16
CA ILE A 124 -4.28 11.01 -2.12
C ILE A 124 -5.73 10.49 -2.16
N ALA A 125 -5.92 9.17 -2.22
CA ALA A 125 -7.24 8.54 -2.21
C ALA A 125 -8.01 8.83 -0.93
N HIS A 126 -7.34 8.91 0.22
CA HIS A 126 -7.94 9.23 1.52
C HIS A 126 -8.64 10.61 1.56
N GLN A 127 -8.24 11.54 0.71
CA GLN A 127 -8.88 12.87 0.59
C GLN A 127 -10.21 12.82 -0.17
N HIS A 128 -10.53 11.68 -0.79
CA HIS A 128 -11.73 11.46 -1.59
C HIS A 128 -12.41 10.16 -1.18
N PRO A 129 -13.72 9.98 -1.44
CA PRO A 129 -14.41 8.72 -1.22
C PRO A 129 -13.75 7.58 -2.01
N PHE A 130 -13.78 6.36 -1.47
CA PHE A 130 -13.29 5.19 -2.19
C PHE A 130 -13.99 5.03 -3.54
N GLY A 131 -13.24 4.67 -4.57
CA GLY A 131 -13.73 4.55 -5.94
C GLY A 131 -13.56 5.81 -6.76
N THR A 132 -13.11 6.91 -6.17
CA THR A 132 -12.77 8.12 -6.91
C THR A 132 -11.35 8.04 -7.48
N GLU A 133 -11.13 8.78 -8.52
CA GLU A 133 -9.84 8.91 -9.18
C GLU A 133 -8.89 9.78 -8.37
N CYS A 134 -7.65 9.33 -8.22
CA CYS A 134 -6.57 10.10 -7.60
C CYS A 134 -5.86 10.93 -8.66
N HIS A 135 -6.01 12.24 -8.62
CA HIS A 135 -5.39 13.17 -9.55
C HIS A 135 -4.10 13.75 -8.96
N PHE A 136 -2.98 13.61 -9.65
CA PHE A 136 -1.69 14.16 -9.22
C PHE A 136 -0.74 14.37 -10.40
N SER A 137 0.24 15.28 -10.24
CA SER A 137 1.36 15.38 -11.18
C SER A 137 2.53 14.48 -10.74
N ALA A 138 3.30 13.98 -11.69
CA ALA A 138 4.53 13.24 -11.38
C ALA A 138 5.48 14.08 -10.51
N TYR A 139 5.52 15.39 -10.74
CA TYR A 139 6.31 16.33 -9.96
C TYR A 139 5.90 16.34 -8.48
N SER A 140 4.60 16.53 -8.20
CA SER A 140 4.10 16.58 -6.82
C SER A 140 4.34 15.28 -6.06
N LEU A 141 4.10 14.14 -6.70
CA LEU A 141 4.31 12.84 -6.08
C LEU A 141 5.80 12.56 -5.80
N LEU A 142 6.70 12.87 -6.73
CA LEU A 142 8.15 12.74 -6.51
C LEU A 142 8.65 13.65 -5.38
N LYS A 143 8.13 14.86 -5.27
CA LYS A 143 8.43 15.77 -4.15
C LYS A 143 7.96 15.21 -2.81
N ALA A 144 6.74 14.68 -2.74
CA ALA A 144 6.20 14.02 -1.54
C ALA A 144 7.05 12.81 -1.11
N LEU A 145 7.64 12.10 -2.08
CA LEU A 145 8.57 10.98 -1.85
C LEU A 145 10.01 11.40 -1.52
N GLY A 146 10.31 12.70 -1.43
CA GLY A 146 11.66 13.22 -1.21
C GLY A 146 12.64 12.89 -2.37
N ARG A 147 12.13 12.75 -3.61
CA ARG A 147 12.93 12.41 -4.80
C ARG A 147 13.16 13.63 -5.70
N ALA A 148 14.28 13.62 -6.42
CA ALA A 148 14.55 14.60 -7.47
C ALA A 148 13.54 14.44 -8.63
N THR A 149 13.21 15.55 -9.30
CA THR A 149 12.17 15.65 -10.34
C THR A 149 12.74 15.61 -11.76
N GLY A 150 13.76 14.78 -11.99
CA GLY A 150 14.35 14.59 -13.33
C GLY A 150 13.68 13.49 -14.15
N LYS A 151 13.94 13.49 -15.47
CA LYS A 151 13.36 12.54 -16.45
C LYS A 151 13.49 11.07 -16.05
N ALA A 152 14.63 10.69 -15.44
CA ALA A 152 14.83 9.31 -14.96
C ALA A 152 13.85 8.93 -13.83
N ASN A 153 13.58 9.86 -12.91
CA ASN A 153 12.62 9.62 -11.82
C ASN A 153 11.16 9.62 -12.32
N TYR A 154 10.81 10.37 -13.34
CA TYR A 154 9.49 10.27 -14.00
C TYR A 154 9.28 8.88 -14.63
N LYS A 155 10.27 8.36 -15.36
CA LYS A 155 10.22 7.00 -15.92
C LYS A 155 10.15 5.95 -14.81
N TRP A 156 10.94 6.13 -13.74
CA TRP A 156 10.91 5.25 -12.58
C TRP A 156 9.51 5.25 -11.92
N LEU A 157 8.92 6.41 -11.64
CA LEU A 157 7.60 6.52 -11.04
C LEU A 157 6.54 5.81 -11.88
N HIS A 158 6.54 6.03 -13.19
CA HIS A 158 5.63 5.34 -14.11
C HIS A 158 5.82 3.83 -14.04
N SER A 159 7.07 3.34 -14.02
CA SER A 159 7.35 1.91 -13.90
C SER A 159 6.87 1.30 -12.58
N VAL A 160 6.86 2.08 -11.48
CA VAL A 160 6.30 1.67 -10.18
C VAL A 160 4.78 1.53 -10.28
N ILE A 161 4.10 2.54 -10.82
CA ILE A 161 2.64 2.51 -10.99
C ILE A 161 2.21 1.31 -11.83
N ILE A 162 2.91 1.04 -12.95
CA ILE A 162 2.66 -0.13 -13.78
C ILE A 162 2.85 -1.45 -13.01
N ARG A 163 3.86 -1.56 -12.12
CA ARG A 163 4.03 -2.77 -11.28
C ARG A 163 2.89 -2.94 -10.27
N LEU A 164 2.46 -1.85 -9.65
CA LEU A 164 1.33 -1.87 -8.70
C LEU A 164 0.01 -2.25 -9.38
N CYS A 165 -0.16 -1.89 -10.65
CA CYS A 165 -1.32 -2.30 -11.45
C CYS A 165 -1.22 -3.75 -11.93
N GLY A 166 -0.02 -4.18 -12.33
CA GLY A 166 0.19 -5.49 -12.98
C GLY A 166 0.46 -6.63 -12.01
N GLY A 167 0.54 -6.36 -10.69
CA GLY A 167 0.72 -7.38 -9.68
C GLY A 167 -0.62 -7.82 -9.09
N ILE A 168 -0.82 -9.14 -8.94
CA ILE A 168 -1.98 -9.71 -8.26
C ILE A 168 -1.54 -10.14 -6.87
N VAL A 169 -2.21 -9.58 -5.85
CA VAL A 169 -2.08 -9.97 -4.45
C VAL A 169 -3.29 -10.83 -4.09
N ASP A 170 -3.08 -12.05 -3.59
CA ASP A 170 -4.10 -12.91 -3.00
C ASP A 170 -3.75 -13.00 -1.51
N MET A 171 -4.49 -12.28 -0.67
CA MET A 171 -4.15 -12.06 0.73
C MET A 171 -5.32 -12.36 1.64
N THR A 172 -5.06 -13.17 2.67
CA THR A 172 -6.01 -13.43 3.75
C THR A 172 -5.49 -12.82 5.05
N ASP A 173 -6.31 -12.03 5.73
CA ASP A 173 -6.05 -11.51 7.07
C ASP A 173 -7.30 -11.78 7.92
N HIS A 174 -7.17 -12.68 8.90
CA HIS A 174 -8.28 -13.22 9.68
C HIS A 174 -9.34 -13.87 8.77
N HIS A 175 -10.53 -13.28 8.68
CA HIS A 175 -11.67 -13.77 7.89
C HIS A 175 -11.86 -13.05 6.56
N ILE A 176 -11.02 -12.06 6.26
CA ILE A 176 -11.11 -11.28 5.01
C ILE A 176 -10.07 -11.81 4.03
N ARG A 177 -10.54 -12.22 2.86
CA ARG A 177 -9.68 -12.56 1.72
C ARG A 177 -9.85 -11.54 0.62
N TYR A 178 -8.75 -10.97 0.20
CA TYR A 178 -8.63 -10.06 -0.93
C TYR A 178 -7.83 -10.72 -2.05
N PHE A 179 -8.29 -10.58 -3.28
CA PHE A 179 -7.50 -10.97 -4.45
C PHE A 179 -7.67 -9.93 -5.55
N GLY A 180 -6.57 -9.42 -6.06
CA GLY A 180 -6.58 -8.37 -7.08
C GLY A 180 -5.32 -7.52 -7.10
N GLY A 181 -5.29 -6.52 -7.97
CA GLY A 181 -4.22 -5.52 -8.03
C GLY A 181 -4.37 -4.47 -6.95
N LEU A 182 -3.27 -3.97 -6.41
CA LEU A 182 -3.30 -2.86 -5.45
C LEU A 182 -3.81 -1.55 -6.08
N VAL A 183 -3.62 -1.42 -7.39
CA VAL A 183 -4.07 -0.30 -8.22
C VAL A 183 -4.82 -0.86 -9.42
N ASN A 184 -6.00 -0.32 -9.71
CA ASN A 184 -6.84 -0.79 -10.83
C ASN A 184 -6.42 -0.22 -12.19
N GLY A 185 -5.42 0.64 -12.23
CA GLY A 185 -4.95 1.31 -13.45
C GLY A 185 -5.17 2.81 -13.43
N GLY A 186 -4.95 3.46 -14.55
CA GLY A 186 -5.09 4.90 -14.66
C GLY A 186 -4.74 5.42 -16.05
N ILE A 187 -4.74 6.73 -16.16
CA ILE A 187 -4.36 7.49 -17.36
C ILE A 187 -3.19 8.39 -17.00
N LYS A 188 -2.25 8.53 -17.92
CA LYS A 188 -1.16 9.48 -17.85
C LYS A 188 -1.21 10.40 -19.06
N ASP A 189 -1.17 11.70 -18.85
CA ASP A 189 -0.91 12.67 -19.90
C ASP A 189 0.60 12.80 -20.11
N GLU A 190 1.08 12.41 -21.27
CA GLU A 190 2.51 12.44 -21.60
C GLU A 190 3.08 13.85 -21.76
N ASN A 191 2.25 14.86 -22.06
CA ASN A 191 2.67 16.26 -22.23
C ASN A 191 2.83 16.95 -20.88
N THR A 192 1.83 16.80 -20.00
CA THR A 192 1.76 17.50 -18.71
C THR A 192 2.34 16.66 -17.56
N GLN A 193 2.57 15.35 -17.78
CA GLN A 193 2.99 14.38 -16.77
C GLN A 193 2.00 14.27 -15.60
N ASN A 194 0.72 14.55 -15.85
CA ASN A 194 -0.37 14.35 -14.89
C ASN A 194 -0.89 12.93 -14.97
N TYR A 195 -1.31 12.43 -13.82
CA TYR A 195 -1.87 11.09 -13.64
C TYR A 195 -3.28 11.17 -13.08
N VAL A 196 -4.10 10.27 -13.54
CA VAL A 196 -5.37 9.88 -12.92
C VAL A 196 -5.27 8.39 -12.62
N VAL A 197 -5.25 8.01 -11.35
CA VAL A 197 -5.04 6.63 -10.90
C VAL A 197 -6.22 6.18 -10.05
N ARG A 198 -6.70 4.95 -10.26
CA ARG A 198 -7.76 4.34 -9.46
C ARG A 198 -7.18 3.28 -8.53
N ILE A 199 -7.37 3.49 -7.22
CA ILE A 199 -7.04 2.50 -6.19
C ILE A 199 -8.11 1.41 -6.20
N ASN A 200 -7.72 0.18 -5.90
CA ASN A 200 -8.68 -0.90 -5.76
C ASN A 200 -9.56 -0.69 -4.52
N THR A 201 -10.86 -0.50 -4.74
CA THR A 201 -11.83 -0.20 -3.67
C THR A 201 -12.08 -1.39 -2.75
N ASP A 202 -11.90 -2.62 -3.23
CA ASP A 202 -12.10 -3.83 -2.41
C ASP A 202 -11.08 -3.90 -1.26
N PHE A 203 -9.92 -3.27 -1.44
CA PHE A 203 -8.93 -3.14 -0.38
C PHE A 203 -9.43 -2.34 0.84
N ALA A 204 -10.48 -1.54 0.66
CA ALA A 204 -11.12 -0.76 1.73
C ALA A 204 -11.73 -1.62 2.83
N HIS A 205 -12.07 -2.88 2.55
CA HIS A 205 -12.61 -3.80 3.55
C HIS A 205 -11.67 -4.01 4.74
N PHE A 206 -10.35 -3.99 4.53
CA PHE A 206 -9.37 -4.07 5.62
C PHE A 206 -9.45 -2.85 6.55
N PHE A 207 -9.65 -1.66 6.00
CA PHE A 207 -9.80 -0.45 6.80
C PHE A 207 -11.11 -0.46 7.60
N LYS A 208 -12.21 -0.87 6.99
CA LYS A 208 -13.52 -0.99 7.67
C LYS A 208 -13.48 -2.02 8.79
N ALA A 209 -12.78 -3.13 8.62
CA ALA A 209 -12.61 -4.17 9.65
C ALA A 209 -11.62 -3.78 10.76
N GLY A 210 -10.97 -2.61 10.70
CA GLY A 210 -9.94 -2.21 11.65
C GLY A 210 -8.59 -2.91 11.46
N LEU A 211 -8.41 -3.66 10.36
CA LEU A 211 -7.19 -4.40 10.01
C LEU A 211 -6.19 -3.53 9.25
N TRP A 212 -5.91 -2.34 9.77
CA TRP A 212 -4.99 -1.37 9.18
C TRP A 212 -3.99 -0.83 10.19
N ALA A 213 -2.90 -0.29 9.69
CA ALA A 213 -1.89 0.37 10.49
C ALA A 213 -1.34 1.61 9.77
N SER A 214 -0.80 2.54 10.52
CA SER A 214 -0.17 3.74 9.98
C SER A 214 1.24 3.92 10.51
N LEU A 215 2.09 4.53 9.72
CA LEU A 215 3.46 4.89 10.07
C LEU A 215 3.67 6.41 9.90
N ASP A 216 4.68 6.93 10.59
CA ASP A 216 5.12 8.32 10.47
C ASP A 216 5.86 8.51 9.14
N ASN A 217 5.39 9.49 8.35
CA ASN A 217 5.94 9.74 7.02
C ASN A 217 7.31 10.42 7.08
N GLN A 218 7.52 11.34 8.03
CA GLN A 218 8.80 12.02 8.15
C GLN A 218 9.91 11.03 8.56
N GLN A 219 9.65 10.20 9.56
CA GLN A 219 10.57 9.12 9.93
C GLN A 219 10.89 8.21 8.74
N ARG A 220 9.88 7.87 7.94
CA ARG A 220 10.09 7.04 6.74
C ARG A 220 10.94 7.72 5.67
N LEU A 221 10.77 9.02 5.45
CA LEU A 221 11.61 9.82 4.53
C LEU A 221 13.05 9.92 5.03
N ASP A 222 13.26 10.09 6.34
CA ASP A 222 14.60 10.19 6.98
C ASP A 222 15.42 8.89 6.88
N LEU A 223 14.76 7.75 6.67
CA LEU A 223 15.42 6.47 6.35
C LEU A 223 15.99 6.42 4.92
N LYS A 224 15.65 7.39 4.08
CA LYS A 224 16.21 7.56 2.71
C LYS A 224 16.15 6.26 1.89
N ARG A 225 17.33 5.69 1.54
CA ARG A 225 17.49 4.47 0.74
C ARG A 225 17.68 3.20 1.57
N ASN A 226 17.57 3.27 2.88
CA ASN A 226 17.74 2.10 3.76
C ASN A 226 16.49 1.22 3.72
N GLN A 227 16.45 0.28 2.76
CA GLN A 227 15.29 -0.60 2.54
C GLN A 227 15.01 -1.48 3.76
N THR A 228 16.07 -1.98 4.43
CA THR A 228 15.93 -2.84 5.62
C THR A 228 15.29 -2.07 6.78
N ALA A 229 15.75 -0.86 7.04
CA ALA A 229 15.18 -0.02 8.09
C ALA A 229 13.74 0.40 7.75
N LYS A 230 13.42 0.70 6.47
CA LYS A 230 12.06 0.99 6.04
C LYS A 230 11.11 -0.20 6.25
N ALA A 231 11.54 -1.41 5.95
CA ALA A 231 10.73 -2.60 6.15
C ALA A 231 10.47 -2.87 7.64
N LEU A 232 11.50 -2.75 8.49
CA LEU A 232 11.35 -2.86 9.94
C LEU A 232 10.49 -1.72 10.52
N HIS A 233 10.63 -0.48 10.06
CA HIS A 233 9.78 0.63 10.45
C HIS A 233 8.30 0.33 10.18
N ALA A 234 7.97 -0.17 8.97
CA ALA A 234 6.62 -0.55 8.61
C ALA A 234 6.10 -1.69 9.51
N TYR A 235 6.88 -2.76 9.69
CA TYR A 235 6.50 -3.89 10.52
C TYR A 235 6.27 -3.48 11.98
N TYR A 236 7.22 -2.79 12.60
CA TYR A 236 7.11 -2.38 14.00
C TYR A 236 6.00 -1.35 14.23
N SER A 237 5.65 -0.52 13.24
CA SER A 237 4.52 0.41 13.32
C SER A 237 3.16 -0.29 13.51
N THR A 238 3.08 -1.60 13.25
CA THR A 238 1.87 -2.40 13.49
C THR A 238 1.75 -2.90 14.94
N HIS A 239 2.72 -2.61 15.79
CA HIS A 239 2.77 -3.06 17.18
C HIS A 239 2.76 -1.87 18.13
N VAL A 240 2.07 -2.01 19.25
CA VAL A 240 2.17 -1.05 20.35
C VAL A 240 3.41 -1.35 21.18
N THR A 241 3.62 -2.61 21.53
CA THR A 241 4.78 -3.08 22.28
C THR A 241 5.30 -4.35 21.61
N PRO A 242 6.27 -4.26 20.68
CA PRO A 242 6.80 -5.45 20.04
C PRO A 242 7.61 -6.28 21.05
N GLY A 243 7.36 -7.60 21.04
CA GLY A 243 8.16 -8.55 21.80
C GLY A 243 9.51 -8.82 21.14
N PRO A 244 10.32 -9.74 21.71
CA PRO A 244 11.55 -10.22 21.10
C PRO A 244 11.24 -11.02 19.82
N HIS A 245 12.04 -10.79 18.79
CA HIS A 245 11.95 -11.50 17.51
C HIS A 245 13.27 -12.18 17.18
N THR A 246 13.23 -13.36 16.58
CA THR A 246 14.43 -13.96 16.03
C THR A 246 14.88 -13.22 14.77
N PHE A 247 16.19 -13.14 14.52
CA PHE A 247 16.72 -12.54 13.30
C PHE A 247 16.20 -13.26 12.06
N GLU A 248 15.96 -14.55 12.14
CA GLU A 248 15.40 -15.36 11.05
C GLU A 248 13.95 -14.97 10.73
N LYS A 249 13.07 -14.84 11.74
CA LYS A 249 11.70 -14.37 11.56
C LYS A 249 11.66 -12.99 10.93
N LEU A 250 12.47 -12.04 11.42
CA LEU A 250 12.55 -10.70 10.83
C LEU A 250 13.05 -10.75 9.39
N ALA A 251 14.07 -11.56 9.11
CA ALA A 251 14.60 -11.72 7.74
C ALA A 251 13.52 -12.24 6.77
N GLY A 252 12.72 -13.22 7.21
CA GLY A 252 11.58 -13.72 6.45
C GLY A 252 10.58 -12.61 6.15
N LEU A 253 10.09 -11.93 7.19
CA LEU A 253 9.08 -10.86 7.07
C LEU A 253 9.50 -9.69 6.19
N ILE A 254 10.79 -9.37 6.16
CA ILE A 254 11.30 -8.27 5.31
C ILE A 254 11.96 -8.75 4.01
N GLY A 255 11.87 -10.04 3.68
CA GLY A 255 12.33 -10.61 2.42
C GLY A 255 13.86 -10.67 2.26
N LEU A 256 14.62 -10.91 3.34
CA LEU A 256 16.07 -11.06 3.32
C LEU A 256 16.56 -12.52 3.36
N CYS A 257 15.70 -13.51 3.08
CA CYS A 257 15.99 -14.94 3.27
C CYS A 257 17.17 -15.47 2.43
N ASN A 258 17.50 -14.83 1.31
CA ASN A 258 18.56 -15.29 0.39
C ASN A 258 19.98 -14.84 0.79
N LYS A 259 20.18 -14.29 2.00
CA LYS A 259 21.50 -13.85 2.49
C LYS A 259 22.08 -14.84 3.52
N LYS A 260 23.41 -14.83 3.66
CA LYS A 260 24.08 -15.60 4.72
C LYS A 260 23.62 -15.10 6.10
N ARG A 261 23.44 -16.01 7.06
CA ARG A 261 22.95 -15.69 8.42
C ARG A 261 23.73 -14.55 9.12
N ARG A 262 25.07 -14.54 8.98
CA ARG A 262 25.89 -13.45 9.52
C ARG A 262 25.55 -12.09 8.93
N ASP A 263 25.32 -12.05 7.62
CA ASP A 263 25.02 -10.81 6.90
C ASP A 263 23.59 -10.33 7.22
N ILE A 264 22.66 -11.26 7.46
CA ILE A 264 21.29 -10.97 7.94
C ILE A 264 21.36 -10.25 9.28
N LYS A 265 22.05 -10.84 10.28
CA LYS A 265 22.18 -10.23 11.61
C LYS A 265 22.81 -8.83 11.52
N ALA A 266 23.93 -8.70 10.80
CA ALA A 266 24.61 -7.41 10.64
C ALA A 266 23.73 -6.35 9.98
N ASN A 267 22.96 -6.70 8.93
CA ASN A 267 22.03 -5.79 8.26
C ASN A 267 20.88 -5.37 9.18
N LEU A 268 20.32 -6.33 9.95
CA LEU A 268 19.23 -6.04 10.88
C LEU A 268 19.71 -5.12 12.03
N ILE A 269 20.89 -5.37 12.59
CA ILE A 269 21.47 -4.48 13.64
C ILE A 269 21.66 -3.07 13.08
N LYS A 270 22.28 -2.92 11.91
CA LYS A 270 22.41 -1.60 11.26
C LYS A 270 21.07 -0.90 11.04
N ALA A 271 20.03 -1.67 10.72
CA ALA A 271 18.70 -1.11 10.52
C ALA A 271 18.07 -0.65 11.85
N HIS A 272 18.31 -1.35 12.97
CA HIS A 272 17.86 -0.92 14.29
C HIS A 272 18.57 0.37 14.74
N GLU A 273 19.89 0.50 14.46
CA GLU A 273 20.61 1.75 14.70
C GLU A 273 20.00 2.93 13.92
N GLU A 274 19.65 2.71 12.66
CA GLU A 274 18.98 3.74 11.85
C GLU A 274 17.60 4.10 12.41
N LEU A 275 16.81 3.13 12.89
CA LEU A 275 15.52 3.37 13.53
C LEU A 275 15.66 4.14 14.85
N LYS A 276 16.74 3.89 15.61
CA LYS A 276 17.09 4.67 16.80
C LYS A 276 17.52 6.10 16.41
N ARG A 277 18.36 6.25 15.40
CA ARG A 277 18.80 7.57 14.89
C ARG A 277 17.66 8.49 14.51
N ILE A 278 16.61 7.96 13.89
CA ILE A 278 15.40 8.75 13.48
C ILE A 278 14.39 8.93 14.63
N GLY A 279 14.67 8.44 15.83
CA GLY A 279 13.80 8.56 16.99
C GLY A 279 12.56 7.65 16.97
N PHE A 280 12.51 6.66 16.08
CA PHE A 280 11.44 5.65 16.09
C PHE A 280 11.63 4.64 17.23
N LEU A 281 12.84 4.17 17.47
CA LEU A 281 13.19 3.38 18.64
C LEU A 281 13.84 4.27 19.70
N SER A 282 13.49 4.04 20.98
CA SER A 282 14.27 4.56 22.11
C SER A 282 15.55 3.77 22.29
N ASP A 283 15.44 2.43 22.17
CA ASP A 283 16.58 1.50 22.25
C ASP A 283 16.23 0.15 21.66
N TYR A 284 17.16 -0.81 21.69
CA TYR A 284 16.93 -2.21 21.39
C TYR A 284 17.94 -3.11 22.12
N GLU A 285 17.52 -4.31 22.50
CA GLU A 285 18.37 -5.35 23.08
C GLU A 285 18.64 -6.42 22.02
N ALA A 286 19.91 -6.64 21.67
CA ALA A 286 20.32 -7.65 20.70
C ALA A 286 21.08 -8.79 21.37
N GLY A 287 20.49 -9.97 21.39
CA GLY A 287 21.13 -11.22 21.81
C GLY A 287 21.83 -11.95 20.66
N GLU A 288 22.16 -13.22 20.90
CA GLU A 288 22.77 -14.04 19.86
C GLU A 288 21.81 -14.35 18.70
N LYS A 289 20.57 -14.72 19.00
CA LYS A 289 19.56 -15.18 18.05
C LYS A 289 18.36 -14.23 17.92
N THR A 290 18.17 -13.32 18.88
CA THR A 290 16.98 -12.48 18.97
C THR A 290 17.34 -11.00 19.10
N VAL A 291 16.38 -10.17 18.76
CA VAL A 291 16.40 -8.73 19.01
C VAL A 291 15.04 -8.29 19.56
N LYS A 292 15.05 -7.44 20.58
CA LYS A 292 13.85 -6.84 21.18
C LYS A 292 13.91 -5.33 20.99
N PRO A 293 13.08 -4.75 20.12
CA PRO A 293 13.01 -3.31 19.91
C PRO A 293 12.19 -2.63 21.01
N MET A 294 12.56 -1.42 21.38
CA MET A 294 11.83 -0.53 22.29
C MET A 294 11.36 0.69 21.50
N ILE A 295 10.07 0.79 21.24
CA ILE A 295 9.50 1.85 20.40
C ILE A 295 9.24 3.12 21.22
N ASN A 296 9.52 4.29 20.66
CA ASN A 296 9.02 5.55 21.16
C ASN A 296 7.53 5.66 20.85
N HIS A 297 6.71 5.56 21.91
CA HIS A 297 5.27 5.54 21.73
C HIS A 297 4.72 6.93 21.37
N THR A 298 3.79 6.95 20.44
CA THR A 298 2.98 8.13 20.15
C THR A 298 2.02 8.44 21.32
N PRO A 299 1.52 9.68 21.44
CA PRO A 299 0.54 10.02 22.48
C PRO A 299 -0.70 9.11 22.48
N SER A 300 -1.12 8.62 21.30
CA SER A 300 -2.25 7.69 21.18
C SER A 300 -1.91 6.30 21.71
N GLN A 301 -0.71 5.79 21.42
CA GLN A 301 -0.22 4.52 21.95
C GLN A 301 -0.06 4.57 23.46
N ASN A 302 0.48 5.65 24.01
CA ASN A 302 0.59 5.86 25.45
C ASN A 302 -0.80 5.82 26.13
N ARG A 303 -1.81 6.50 25.56
CA ARG A 303 -3.18 6.44 26.07
C ARG A 303 -3.76 5.03 26.06
N TYR A 304 -3.49 4.26 25.00
CA TYR A 304 -3.92 2.86 24.89
C TYR A 304 -3.25 1.97 25.95
N ILE A 305 -1.93 2.11 26.17
CA ILE A 305 -1.17 1.36 27.18
C ILE A 305 -1.73 1.66 28.58
N VAL A 306 -1.92 2.93 28.91
CA VAL A 306 -2.47 3.34 30.21
C VAL A 306 -3.87 2.74 30.43
N LYS A 307 -4.76 2.79 29.42
CA LYS A 307 -6.10 2.18 29.53
C LYS A 307 -6.01 0.66 29.77
N LYS A 308 -5.11 -0.03 29.07
CA LYS A 308 -4.96 -1.49 29.21
C LYS A 308 -4.43 -1.89 30.58
N VAL A 309 -3.50 -1.13 31.16
CA VAL A 309 -2.96 -1.35 32.51
C VAL A 309 -4.02 -1.07 33.59
N VAL A 310 -4.86 -0.07 33.39
CA VAL A 310 -5.96 0.26 34.34
C VAL A 310 -7.05 -0.81 34.33
N ILE A 311 -7.37 -1.37 33.14
CA ILE A 311 -8.43 -2.40 33.00
C ILE A 311 -7.92 -3.79 33.45
N ASN A 312 -6.62 -4.07 33.37
CA ASN A 312 -6.05 -5.37 33.70
C ASN A 312 -4.79 -5.22 34.58
N PRO A 313 -4.95 -4.96 35.91
CA PRO A 313 -3.80 -4.70 36.82
C PRO A 313 -2.85 -5.89 37.00
N ALA A 314 -3.24 -7.11 36.60
CA ALA A 314 -2.41 -8.31 36.66
C ALA A 314 -1.29 -8.40 35.59
N MET A 315 -1.11 -7.39 34.77
CA MET A 315 -0.03 -7.29 33.75
C MET A 315 1.17 -6.40 34.21
N LYS A 316 1.36 -6.22 35.51
CA LYS A 316 2.56 -5.57 36.08
C LYS A 316 3.72 -6.55 36.27
#